data_d098b27f0853213a626512044ab1f1ce
#
_entry.id   d098b27f0853213a626512044ab1f1ce
#
_cell.length_a   1.000
_cell.length_b   1.000
_cell.length_c   1.000
_cell.angle_alpha   90.00
_cell.angle_beta   90.00
_cell.angle_gamma   90.00
#
_symmetry.space_group_name_H-M   'P 1'
#
loop_
_entity.id
_entity.type
_entity.pdbx_description
1 polymer ?
#
loop_
_entity_poly.entity_id
_entity_poly.type
_entity_poly.pdbx_seq_one_letter_code
_entity_poly.pdbx_strand_id
1 'polypeptide(L)'
;MNTPCRRTMMAACTIAVAITLLPGCTTGRKALHAVDFLPPTPHYDDATQWYITDRHADADIFYITSTETGDYPHADGTPCHYADTYIDSLRNPILGEMEGVDRLLSGTLNFYSPYYRQCSMQTFTSDSTIAVRMPVATNDIKKAFRHYLKHLNNQRPFILAGYSQGAMILLELLKEMDKQTYSRMIAAYAVGVSIPKEMANAIPHLIPAQTADDLGVTICYNSAKNAAGTIPIFDNNTIAINPVNWRTDGQEATLITEPSPAKPLGEQKKDTMTVKLDRHTNYLFVEGFTDQDYVLPLIGKDGNLHTREIWLYRQQLHDNIALRTARFLATRKRTSRK
;
A
#
# COMPACT_ATOMS: atom_id res chain seq x y z
N MET A 1 71.83 12.42 56.45
CA MET A 1 72.18 12.26 55.02
C MET A 1 71.09 12.82 54.25
N ASN A 2 71.31 14.05 53.78
CA ASN A 2 70.33 14.90 53.10
C ASN A 2 70.44 14.75 51.57
N THR A 3 69.37 14.54 50.92
CA THR A 3 69.27 14.71 49.44
C THR A 3 68.11 15.66 49.09
N PRO A 4 68.33 16.71 48.30
CA PRO A 4 67.34 17.75 48.11
C PRO A 4 66.41 17.42 46.93
N CYS A 5 65.15 17.76 47.13
CA CYS A 5 64.05 17.71 46.18
C CYS A 5 64.24 18.75 45.05
N ARG A 6 64.39 18.34 43.79
CA ARG A 6 64.35 19.20 42.60
C ARG A 6 62.94 19.38 42.18
N ARG A 7 62.40 20.60 42.24
CA ARG A 7 61.19 21.05 41.58
C ARG A 7 61.45 21.18 40.09
N THR A 8 60.73 20.42 39.27
CA THR A 8 60.72 20.59 37.82
C THR A 8 59.49 21.46 37.46
N MET A 9 59.74 22.63 36.91
CA MET A 9 58.72 23.51 36.35
C MET A 9 58.23 22.87 35.05
N MET A 10 56.95 22.57 34.96
CA MET A 10 56.28 22.22 33.73
C MET A 10 55.91 23.52 33.02
N ALA A 11 56.53 23.77 31.85
CA ALA A 11 56.12 24.83 30.92
C ALA A 11 54.85 24.32 30.22
N ALA A 12 53.77 25.11 30.36
CA ALA A 12 52.54 24.89 29.60
C ALA A 12 52.75 25.37 28.16
N CYS A 13 52.82 24.44 27.23
CA CYS A 13 52.83 24.74 25.79
C CYS A 13 51.36 24.82 25.33
N THR A 14 50.90 26.05 25.15
CA THR A 14 49.57 26.34 24.56
C THR A 14 49.66 26.09 23.05
N ILE A 15 49.17 24.97 22.58
CA ILE A 15 49.00 24.70 21.15
C ILE A 15 47.70 25.38 20.71
N ALA A 16 47.83 26.50 20.00
CA ALA A 16 46.72 27.13 19.31
C ALA A 16 46.36 26.23 18.08
N VAL A 17 45.28 25.46 18.19
CA VAL A 17 44.72 24.77 17.04
C VAL A 17 43.98 25.77 16.18
N ALA A 18 44.60 26.18 15.09
CA ALA A 18 43.93 26.93 14.03
C ALA A 18 42.94 26.01 13.35
N ILE A 19 41.64 26.14 13.67
CA ILE A 19 40.55 25.51 12.93
C ILE A 19 40.46 26.24 11.59
N THR A 20 41.09 25.72 10.56
CA THR A 20 40.80 26.06 9.16
C THR A 20 39.43 25.54 8.84
N LEU A 21 38.44 26.41 8.81
CA LEU A 21 37.15 26.17 8.20
C LEU A 21 37.38 25.91 6.70
N LEU A 22 37.54 24.65 6.33
CA LEU A 22 37.39 24.25 4.94
C LEU A 22 35.93 24.56 4.57
N PRO A 23 35.69 25.26 3.44
CA PRO A 23 34.34 25.39 2.94
C PRO A 23 33.84 23.97 2.67
N GLY A 24 32.89 23.48 3.48
CA GLY A 24 32.20 22.24 3.27
C GLY A 24 31.66 22.30 1.85
N CYS A 25 32.13 21.39 0.98
CA CYS A 25 31.40 21.01 -0.20
C CYS A 25 30.03 20.56 0.28
N THR A 26 29.07 21.43 0.31
CA THR A 26 27.68 21.09 0.18
C THR A 26 27.57 20.50 -1.21
N THR A 27 27.85 19.18 -1.32
CA THR A 27 27.30 18.38 -2.40
C THR A 27 25.80 18.56 -2.26
N GLY A 28 25.28 19.55 -3.00
CA GLY A 28 23.88 19.81 -3.09
C GLY A 28 23.23 18.48 -3.39
N ARG A 29 22.42 17.98 -2.47
CA ARG A 29 21.32 17.07 -2.83
C ARG A 29 20.55 17.87 -3.89
N LYS A 30 20.88 17.62 -5.17
CA LYS A 30 20.03 18.03 -6.26
C LYS A 30 18.68 17.42 -5.91
N ALA A 31 17.75 18.26 -5.50
CA ALA A 31 16.38 17.82 -5.37
C ALA A 31 16.04 17.18 -6.72
N LEU A 32 15.77 15.87 -6.73
CA LEU A 32 15.36 15.12 -7.92
C LEU A 32 14.19 15.83 -8.65
N HIS A 33 13.50 16.76 -7.98
CA HIS A 33 12.38 17.54 -8.49
C HIS A 33 12.73 18.78 -9.34
N ALA A 34 13.97 19.23 -9.39
CA ALA A 34 14.32 20.46 -10.12
C ALA A 34 14.39 20.26 -11.65
N VAL A 35 14.29 19.01 -12.12
CA VAL A 35 14.48 18.64 -13.53
C VAL A 35 13.30 17.79 -14.08
N ASP A 36 12.45 17.24 -13.22
CA ASP A 36 11.40 16.28 -13.62
C ASP A 36 10.07 17.00 -13.87
N PHE A 37 9.34 16.62 -14.91
CA PHE A 37 7.99 17.12 -15.15
C PHE A 37 7.03 16.58 -14.08
N LEU A 38 6.27 17.49 -13.47
CA LEU A 38 5.21 17.13 -12.53
C LEU A 38 3.84 17.40 -13.17
N PRO A 39 3.02 16.37 -13.43
CA PRO A 39 1.69 16.54 -14.00
C PRO A 39 0.78 17.44 -13.14
N PRO A 40 -0.26 18.05 -13.75
CA PRO A 40 -1.24 18.85 -13.01
C PRO A 40 -1.87 18.07 -11.86
N THR A 41 -2.12 18.78 -10.75
CA THR A 41 -2.80 18.17 -9.59
C THR A 41 -4.25 17.82 -9.95
N PRO A 42 -4.74 16.61 -9.64
CA PRO A 42 -6.14 16.27 -9.85
C PRO A 42 -7.09 17.17 -9.03
N HIS A 43 -8.19 17.59 -9.64
CA HIS A 43 -9.27 18.36 -9.01
C HIS A 43 -10.44 17.44 -8.67
N TYR A 44 -10.60 17.05 -7.40
CA TYR A 44 -11.55 16.01 -6.98
C TYR A 44 -13.02 16.44 -6.93
N ASP A 45 -13.33 17.69 -7.13
CA ASP A 45 -14.70 18.20 -7.46
C ASP A 45 -15.05 17.94 -8.92
N ASP A 46 -14.11 17.58 -9.76
CA ASP A 46 -14.35 17.10 -11.11
C ASP A 46 -14.65 15.59 -11.08
N ALA A 47 -15.87 15.21 -11.48
CA ALA A 47 -16.29 13.82 -11.52
C ALA A 47 -15.42 12.95 -12.46
N THR A 48 -14.75 13.56 -13.44
CA THR A 48 -13.84 12.83 -14.33
C THR A 48 -12.59 12.32 -13.61
N GLN A 49 -12.26 12.83 -12.44
CA GLN A 49 -11.14 12.37 -11.64
C GLN A 49 -11.48 11.16 -10.74
N TRP A 50 -12.62 10.53 -10.99
CA TRP A 50 -13.11 9.38 -10.23
C TRP A 50 -13.58 8.25 -11.14
N TYR A 51 -13.43 7.04 -10.66
CA TYR A 51 -14.27 5.89 -11.02
C TYR A 51 -15.26 5.65 -9.88
N ILE A 52 -16.54 5.78 -10.16
CA ILE A 52 -17.61 5.63 -9.17
C ILE A 52 -18.66 4.67 -9.70
N THR A 53 -19.02 3.69 -8.87
CA THR A 53 -20.21 2.86 -9.07
C THR A 53 -21.12 3.01 -7.87
N ASP A 54 -22.14 3.84 -7.98
CA ASP A 54 -23.17 4.00 -6.94
C ASP A 54 -24.26 2.94 -7.12
N ARG A 55 -24.33 2.02 -6.15
CA ARG A 55 -25.32 0.94 -6.08
C ARG A 55 -26.42 1.24 -5.06
N HIS A 56 -26.46 2.47 -4.53
CA HIS A 56 -27.36 2.91 -3.46
C HIS A 56 -27.25 2.03 -2.21
N ALA A 57 -26.05 1.56 -1.91
CA ALA A 57 -25.78 0.65 -0.80
C ALA A 57 -25.59 1.40 0.52
N ASP A 58 -25.78 0.66 1.63
CA ASP A 58 -25.59 1.17 3.00
C ASP A 58 -24.11 1.30 3.41
N ALA A 59 -23.18 0.82 2.58
CA ALA A 59 -21.74 0.90 2.81
C ALA A 59 -20.95 1.04 1.50
N ASP A 60 -19.72 1.55 1.63
CA ASP A 60 -18.86 1.89 0.51
C ASP A 60 -17.55 1.09 0.53
N ILE A 61 -16.91 0.97 -0.64
CA ILE A 61 -15.48 0.69 -0.75
C ILE A 61 -14.80 1.96 -1.29
N PHE A 62 -13.80 2.45 -0.56
CA PHE A 62 -12.84 3.42 -1.08
C PHE A 62 -11.56 2.68 -1.45
N TYR A 63 -11.24 2.63 -2.74
CA TYR A 63 -10.15 1.85 -3.29
C TYR A 63 -9.03 2.73 -3.84
N ILE A 64 -7.78 2.39 -3.50
CA ILE A 64 -6.57 3.05 -3.99
C ILE A 64 -5.81 2.06 -4.87
N THR A 65 -5.72 2.36 -6.16
CA THR A 65 -5.11 1.50 -7.16
C THR A 65 -3.61 1.30 -6.96
N SER A 66 -3.08 0.26 -7.55
CA SER A 66 -1.65 -0.07 -7.59
C SER A 66 -0.89 0.80 -8.61
N THR A 67 0.32 0.38 -8.99
CA THR A 67 1.15 1.09 -9.96
C THR A 67 0.89 0.57 -11.36
N GLU A 68 0.25 1.40 -12.17
CA GLU A 68 -0.10 1.09 -13.57
C GLU A 68 0.69 1.95 -14.59
N THR A 69 1.70 2.69 -14.13
CA THR A 69 2.49 3.58 -15.00
C THR A 69 3.99 3.31 -14.88
N GLY A 70 4.71 3.51 -15.99
CA GLY A 70 6.16 3.59 -16.05
C GLY A 70 6.63 5.03 -16.24
N ASP A 71 7.95 5.25 -16.21
CA ASP A 71 8.54 6.53 -16.60
C ASP A 71 8.26 6.81 -18.08
N TYR A 72 7.95 8.06 -18.40
CA TYR A 72 7.78 8.52 -19.78
C TYR A 72 8.32 9.94 -19.96
N PRO A 73 8.70 10.33 -21.20
CA PRO A 73 9.06 11.71 -21.48
C PRO A 73 7.79 12.58 -21.68
N HIS A 74 7.79 13.76 -21.06
CA HIS A 74 6.85 14.82 -21.40
C HIS A 74 7.12 15.34 -22.84
N ALA A 75 6.23 16.11 -23.40
CA ALA A 75 6.31 16.61 -24.79
C ALA A 75 7.61 17.39 -25.11
N ASP A 76 8.21 18.01 -24.12
CA ASP A 76 9.49 18.73 -24.24
C ASP A 76 10.73 17.84 -23.96
N GLY A 77 10.51 16.53 -23.75
CA GLY A 77 11.56 15.56 -23.43
C GLY A 77 11.94 15.47 -21.95
N THR A 78 11.33 16.27 -21.07
CA THR A 78 11.57 16.21 -19.63
C THR A 78 11.04 14.89 -19.07
N PRO A 79 11.82 14.16 -18.23
CA PRO A 79 11.35 12.93 -17.61
C PRO A 79 10.13 13.17 -16.72
N CYS A 80 9.14 12.27 -16.80
CA CYS A 80 7.99 12.24 -15.90
C CYS A 80 7.93 10.89 -15.20
N HIS A 81 7.75 10.93 -13.89
CA HIS A 81 7.71 9.78 -13.00
C HIS A 81 6.34 9.56 -12.36
N TYR A 82 5.31 10.20 -12.91
CA TYR A 82 3.95 10.17 -12.37
C TYR A 82 2.92 10.03 -13.48
N ALA A 83 1.84 9.31 -13.22
CA ALA A 83 0.72 9.29 -14.12
C ALA A 83 0.08 10.69 -14.25
N ASP A 84 -0.16 11.15 -15.47
CA ASP A 84 -0.98 12.33 -15.71
C ASP A 84 -2.45 11.89 -15.79
N THR A 85 -3.26 12.36 -14.84
CA THR A 85 -4.66 11.96 -14.73
C THR A 85 -5.58 12.64 -15.75
N TYR A 86 -5.04 13.52 -16.60
CA TYR A 86 -5.75 14.19 -17.67
C TYR A 86 -5.41 13.62 -19.05
N ILE A 87 -4.52 12.61 -19.13
CA ILE A 87 -4.12 11.94 -20.37
C ILE A 87 -4.73 10.53 -20.42
N ASP A 88 -5.64 10.28 -21.36
CA ASP A 88 -6.39 9.02 -21.47
C ASP A 88 -5.49 7.79 -21.57
N SER A 89 -4.40 7.86 -22.34
CA SER A 89 -3.47 6.72 -22.48
C SER A 89 -2.79 6.30 -21.17
N LEU A 90 -2.63 7.24 -20.23
CA LEU A 90 -2.08 6.98 -18.88
C LEU A 90 -3.18 6.59 -17.88
N ARG A 91 -4.44 6.99 -18.13
CA ARG A 91 -5.59 6.64 -17.30
C ARG A 91 -6.14 5.25 -17.57
N ASN A 92 -6.10 4.81 -18.83
CA ASN A 92 -6.74 3.55 -19.23
C ASN A 92 -6.23 2.31 -18.48
N PRO A 93 -4.93 2.10 -18.22
CA PRO A 93 -4.48 1.01 -17.37
C PRO A 93 -5.04 1.10 -15.95
N ILE A 94 -5.05 2.31 -15.36
CA ILE A 94 -5.59 2.58 -14.03
C ILE A 94 -7.09 2.26 -13.97
N LEU A 95 -7.85 2.69 -14.98
CA LEU A 95 -9.27 2.36 -15.12
C LEU A 95 -9.49 0.84 -15.19
N GLY A 96 -8.65 0.14 -15.94
CA GLY A 96 -8.73 -1.32 -16.05
C GLY A 96 -8.61 -2.04 -14.70
N GLU A 97 -7.73 -1.57 -13.82
CA GLU A 97 -7.62 -2.09 -12.44
C GLU A 97 -8.87 -1.73 -11.63
N MET A 98 -9.32 -0.47 -11.65
CA MET A 98 -10.52 -0.02 -10.91
C MET A 98 -11.74 -0.85 -11.28
N GLU A 99 -12.02 -1.02 -12.57
CA GLU A 99 -13.14 -1.83 -13.08
C GLU A 99 -13.01 -3.31 -12.69
N GLY A 100 -11.79 -3.84 -12.77
CA GLY A 100 -11.49 -5.22 -12.40
C GLY A 100 -11.76 -5.47 -10.92
N VAL A 101 -11.24 -4.60 -10.06
CA VAL A 101 -11.41 -4.72 -8.60
C VAL A 101 -12.87 -4.49 -8.19
N ASP A 102 -13.54 -3.48 -8.75
CA ASP A 102 -14.97 -3.24 -8.50
C ASP A 102 -15.80 -4.49 -8.83
N ARG A 103 -15.63 -5.06 -10.02
CA ARG A 103 -16.36 -6.26 -10.45
C ARG A 103 -16.09 -7.48 -9.57
N LEU A 104 -14.87 -7.63 -9.05
CA LEU A 104 -14.47 -8.81 -8.29
C LEU A 104 -14.77 -8.69 -6.80
N LEU A 105 -14.67 -7.52 -6.21
CA LEU A 105 -14.68 -7.37 -4.75
C LEU A 105 -15.91 -6.66 -4.21
N SER A 106 -16.53 -5.75 -4.97
CA SER A 106 -17.55 -4.86 -4.39
C SER A 106 -18.88 -5.51 -4.09
N GLY A 107 -19.26 -6.55 -4.84
CA GLY A 107 -20.57 -7.15 -4.68
C GLY A 107 -21.70 -6.13 -4.84
N THR A 108 -22.40 -5.85 -3.74
CA THR A 108 -23.50 -4.85 -3.71
C THR A 108 -23.08 -3.49 -3.14
N LEU A 109 -21.82 -3.30 -2.75
CA LEU A 109 -21.35 -2.06 -2.14
C LEU A 109 -21.13 -0.97 -3.20
N ASN A 110 -21.26 0.30 -2.79
CA ASN A 110 -20.80 1.40 -3.62
C ASN A 110 -19.29 1.36 -3.74
N PHE A 111 -18.77 1.77 -4.89
CA PHE A 111 -17.33 1.76 -5.14
C PHE A 111 -16.85 3.14 -5.55
N TYR A 112 -15.80 3.62 -4.90
CA TYR A 112 -15.17 4.91 -5.14
C TYR A 112 -13.67 4.74 -5.28
N SER A 113 -13.11 5.11 -6.43
CA SER A 113 -11.67 5.06 -6.66
C SER A 113 -11.24 6.33 -7.39
N PRO A 114 -10.37 7.16 -6.79
CA PRO A 114 -9.86 8.36 -7.42
C PRO A 114 -8.71 8.07 -8.35
N TYR A 115 -8.63 8.77 -9.48
CA TYR A 115 -7.37 8.91 -10.21
C TYR A 115 -6.41 9.78 -9.40
N TYR A 116 -5.14 9.44 -9.42
CA TYR A 116 -4.10 10.19 -8.73
C TYR A 116 -2.79 10.11 -9.49
N ARG A 117 -1.87 11.00 -9.24
CA ARG A 117 -0.54 10.97 -9.82
C ARG A 117 0.24 9.80 -9.22
N GLN A 118 -0.07 8.58 -9.67
CA GLN A 118 0.67 7.39 -9.31
C GLN A 118 2.15 7.59 -9.59
N CYS A 119 3.01 7.17 -8.67
CA CYS A 119 4.42 7.04 -8.99
C CYS A 119 4.65 5.92 -10.01
N SER A 120 5.60 6.13 -10.91
CA SER A 120 6.03 5.11 -11.86
C SER A 120 6.68 3.92 -11.16
N MET A 121 6.72 2.77 -11.84
CA MET A 121 7.37 1.54 -11.34
C MET A 121 8.84 1.78 -10.99
N GLN A 122 9.55 2.65 -11.71
CA GLN A 122 10.94 3.03 -11.45
C GLN A 122 11.15 3.67 -10.07
N THR A 123 10.10 4.21 -9.49
CA THR A 123 10.14 4.79 -8.12
C THR A 123 10.52 3.76 -7.07
N PHE A 124 10.11 2.49 -7.26
CA PHE A 124 10.26 1.42 -6.26
C PHE A 124 11.62 0.69 -6.35
N THR A 125 12.54 1.18 -7.16
CA THR A 125 13.88 0.61 -7.29
C THR A 125 14.84 1.02 -6.17
N SER A 126 14.50 2.03 -5.38
CA SER A 126 15.28 2.45 -4.21
C SER A 126 14.44 3.21 -3.17
N ASP A 127 14.82 3.11 -1.89
CA ASP A 127 14.18 3.85 -0.80
C ASP A 127 14.27 5.38 -0.99
N SER A 128 15.34 5.87 -1.60
CA SER A 128 15.53 7.29 -1.86
C SER A 128 14.53 7.84 -2.88
N THR A 129 14.24 7.10 -3.94
CA THR A 129 13.22 7.48 -4.95
C THR A 129 11.81 7.39 -4.36
N ILE A 130 11.53 6.36 -3.56
CA ILE A 130 10.27 6.23 -2.82
C ILE A 130 10.07 7.46 -1.90
N ALA A 131 11.06 7.78 -1.07
CA ALA A 131 10.98 8.88 -0.12
C ALA A 131 10.74 10.26 -0.78
N VAL A 132 11.26 10.45 -2.00
CA VAL A 132 11.11 11.70 -2.74
C VAL A 132 9.79 11.78 -3.50
N ARG A 133 9.34 10.68 -4.11
CA ARG A 133 8.20 10.70 -5.05
C ARG A 133 6.86 10.36 -4.42
N MET A 134 6.81 9.42 -3.46
CA MET A 134 5.56 9.01 -2.81
C MET A 134 4.77 10.15 -2.16
N PRO A 135 5.37 11.22 -1.61
CA PRO A 135 4.60 12.33 -1.06
C PRO A 135 3.63 12.99 -2.06
N VAL A 136 3.92 13.02 -3.36
CA VAL A 136 3.02 13.58 -4.38
C VAL A 136 1.75 12.73 -4.48
N ALA A 137 1.91 11.43 -4.71
CA ALA A 137 0.80 10.47 -4.79
C ALA A 137 -0.02 10.42 -3.49
N THR A 138 0.67 10.40 -2.35
CA THR A 138 0.04 10.41 -1.02
C THR A 138 -0.81 11.66 -0.79
N ASN A 139 -0.31 12.84 -1.16
CA ASN A 139 -1.05 14.09 -1.00
C ASN A 139 -2.30 14.15 -1.90
N ASP A 140 -2.23 13.59 -3.11
CA ASP A 140 -3.40 13.51 -3.99
C ASP A 140 -4.48 12.64 -3.35
N ILE A 141 -4.14 11.44 -2.89
CA ILE A 141 -5.09 10.54 -2.24
C ILE A 141 -5.64 11.13 -0.92
N LYS A 142 -4.83 11.81 -0.12
CA LYS A 142 -5.31 12.52 1.07
C LYS A 142 -6.37 13.59 0.72
N LYS A 143 -6.20 14.30 -0.40
CA LYS A 143 -7.21 15.26 -0.90
C LYS A 143 -8.46 14.54 -1.39
N ALA A 144 -8.31 13.47 -2.17
CA ALA A 144 -9.40 12.65 -2.65
C ALA A 144 -10.22 12.06 -1.49
N PHE A 145 -9.55 11.48 -0.49
CA PHE A 145 -10.23 10.88 0.66
C PHE A 145 -11.00 11.91 1.49
N ARG A 146 -10.44 13.13 1.70
CA ARG A 146 -11.19 14.22 2.33
C ARG A 146 -12.41 14.65 1.52
N HIS A 147 -12.27 14.75 0.18
CA HIS A 147 -13.40 15.05 -0.70
C HIS A 147 -14.48 13.95 -0.62
N TYR A 148 -14.07 12.68 -0.68
CA TYR A 148 -14.96 11.54 -0.53
C TYR A 148 -15.75 11.60 0.79
N LEU A 149 -15.08 11.76 1.91
CA LEU A 149 -15.73 11.81 3.23
C LEU A 149 -16.71 12.97 3.34
N LYS A 150 -16.40 14.12 2.74
CA LYS A 150 -17.21 15.34 2.84
C LYS A 150 -18.38 15.36 1.87
N HIS A 151 -18.22 14.86 0.66
CA HIS A 151 -19.16 15.09 -0.44
C HIS A 151 -19.82 13.83 -1.00
N LEU A 152 -19.19 12.66 -0.87
CA LEU A 152 -19.63 11.43 -1.54
C LEU A 152 -20.09 10.34 -0.58
N ASN A 153 -19.44 10.20 0.57
CA ASN A 153 -19.68 9.10 1.51
C ASN A 153 -21.00 9.18 2.27
N ASN A 154 -21.57 10.37 2.48
CA ASN A 154 -22.82 10.57 3.24
C ASN A 154 -22.83 9.88 4.62
N GLN A 155 -21.72 9.89 5.35
CA GLN A 155 -21.54 9.24 6.65
C GLN A 155 -21.76 7.72 6.65
N ARG A 156 -21.79 7.06 5.51
CA ARG A 156 -21.87 5.59 5.43
C ARG A 156 -20.64 4.92 6.02
N PRO A 157 -20.77 3.71 6.56
CA PRO A 157 -19.63 2.84 6.82
C PRO A 157 -18.84 2.56 5.53
N PHE A 158 -17.55 2.32 5.66
CA PHE A 158 -16.72 2.06 4.50
C PHE A 158 -15.62 1.02 4.75
N ILE A 159 -15.26 0.32 3.70
CA ILE A 159 -14.03 -0.45 3.56
C ILE A 159 -12.98 0.50 2.97
N LEU A 160 -11.80 0.55 3.55
CA LEU A 160 -10.64 1.20 2.98
C LEU A 160 -9.75 0.13 2.34
N ALA A 161 -9.55 0.16 1.04
CA ALA A 161 -8.77 -0.86 0.36
C ALA A 161 -7.69 -0.23 -0.52
N GLY A 162 -6.55 -0.89 -0.60
CA GLY A 162 -5.44 -0.46 -1.44
C GLY A 162 -4.52 -1.63 -1.78
N TYR A 163 -3.90 -1.54 -2.94
CA TYR A 163 -2.99 -2.57 -3.43
C TYR A 163 -1.63 -1.97 -3.78
N SER A 164 -0.54 -2.64 -3.37
CA SER A 164 0.82 -2.22 -3.68
C SER A 164 1.08 -0.75 -3.26
N GLN A 165 1.38 0.14 -4.20
CA GLN A 165 1.50 1.58 -3.95
C GLN A 165 0.26 2.15 -3.23
N GLY A 166 -0.94 1.72 -3.64
CA GLY A 166 -2.19 2.11 -3.00
C GLY A 166 -2.27 1.66 -1.55
N ALA A 167 -1.74 0.49 -1.23
CA ALA A 167 -1.66 0.02 0.16
C ALA A 167 -0.66 0.82 1.00
N MET A 168 0.48 1.25 0.43
CA MET A 168 1.40 2.17 1.11
C MET A 168 0.71 3.49 1.48
N ILE A 169 -0.07 4.04 0.55
CA ILE A 169 -0.81 5.29 0.78
C ILE A 169 -1.96 5.09 1.78
N LEU A 170 -2.63 3.94 1.75
CA LEU A 170 -3.66 3.57 2.73
C LEU A 170 -3.12 3.64 4.16
N LEU A 171 -1.90 3.17 4.42
CA LEU A 171 -1.28 3.25 5.74
C LEU A 171 -1.07 4.70 6.19
N GLU A 172 -0.75 5.61 5.28
CA GLU A 172 -0.65 7.05 5.57
C GLU A 172 -2.03 7.68 5.86
N LEU A 173 -3.11 7.19 5.23
CA LEU A 173 -4.47 7.59 5.60
C LEU A 173 -4.84 7.11 7.01
N LEU A 174 -4.54 5.86 7.36
CA LEU A 174 -4.78 5.31 8.70
C LEU A 174 -4.04 6.07 9.79
N LYS A 175 -2.82 6.53 9.51
CA LYS A 175 -1.99 7.29 10.44
C LYS A 175 -2.60 8.64 10.81
N GLU A 176 -3.27 9.29 9.85
CA GLU A 176 -3.89 10.62 10.04
C GLU A 176 -5.40 10.56 10.31
N MET A 177 -5.99 9.36 10.30
CA MET A 177 -7.44 9.19 10.45
C MET A 177 -7.90 9.58 11.85
N ASP A 178 -8.89 10.47 11.93
CA ASP A 178 -9.51 10.82 13.20
C ASP A 178 -10.42 9.71 13.73
N LYS A 179 -10.69 9.75 15.03
CA LYS A 179 -11.50 8.74 15.73
C LYS A 179 -12.93 8.62 15.18
N GLN A 180 -13.53 9.71 14.73
CA GLN A 180 -14.88 9.69 14.19
C GLN A 180 -14.92 8.97 12.84
N THR A 181 -13.99 9.28 11.95
CA THR A 181 -13.83 8.60 10.65
C THR A 181 -13.52 7.13 10.86
N TYR A 182 -12.54 6.81 11.74
CA TYR A 182 -12.20 5.42 12.06
C TYR A 182 -13.38 4.60 12.58
N SER A 183 -14.26 5.19 13.40
CA SER A 183 -15.45 4.50 13.94
C SER A 183 -16.45 4.04 12.86
N ARG A 184 -16.30 4.52 11.64
CA ARG A 184 -17.09 4.12 10.46
C ARG A 184 -16.35 3.17 9.52
N MET A 185 -15.07 2.98 9.73
CA MET A 185 -14.28 2.03 8.94
C MET A 185 -14.61 0.59 9.34
N ILE A 186 -15.10 -0.20 8.40
CA ILE A 186 -15.43 -1.61 8.60
C ILE A 186 -14.13 -2.41 8.74
N ALA A 187 -13.21 -2.24 7.82
CA ALA A 187 -11.87 -2.80 7.81
C ALA A 187 -10.99 -2.07 6.80
N ALA A 188 -9.66 -2.21 6.93
CA ALA A 188 -8.66 -1.79 5.97
C ALA A 188 -8.00 -3.01 5.31
N TYR A 189 -7.98 -3.06 3.98
CA TYR A 189 -7.31 -4.10 3.20
C TYR A 189 -6.05 -3.51 2.55
N ALA A 190 -4.92 -3.67 3.22
CA ALA A 190 -3.61 -3.22 2.76
C ALA A 190 -2.86 -4.39 2.13
N VAL A 191 -3.16 -4.68 0.86
CA VAL A 191 -2.65 -5.86 0.16
C VAL A 191 -1.34 -5.55 -0.54
N GLY A 192 -0.35 -6.46 -0.43
CA GLY A 192 0.91 -6.32 -1.15
C GLY A 192 1.77 -5.16 -0.63
N VAL A 193 1.94 -5.07 0.67
CA VAL A 193 2.79 -4.06 1.32
C VAL A 193 3.50 -4.68 2.53
N SER A 194 4.67 -4.14 2.89
CA SER A 194 5.31 -4.46 4.17
C SER A 194 4.89 -3.46 5.24
N ILE A 195 4.59 -3.98 6.43
CA ILE A 195 4.27 -3.19 7.62
C ILE A 195 5.28 -3.55 8.72
N PRO A 196 6.46 -2.90 8.75
CA PRO A 196 7.44 -3.10 9.79
C PRO A 196 6.91 -2.71 11.17
N LYS A 197 7.52 -3.27 12.22
CA LYS A 197 7.08 -3.07 13.62
C LYS A 197 7.00 -1.59 14.01
N GLU A 198 7.96 -0.80 13.59
CA GLU A 198 8.02 0.63 13.88
C GLU A 198 6.83 1.36 13.24
N MET A 199 6.48 1.00 12.00
CA MET A 199 5.31 1.55 11.30
C MET A 199 4.02 1.10 11.99
N ALA A 200 3.88 -0.17 12.32
CA ALA A 200 2.70 -0.69 13.02
C ALA A 200 2.46 0.04 14.35
N ASN A 201 3.52 0.30 15.11
CA ASN A 201 3.44 1.03 16.37
C ASN A 201 3.14 2.53 16.21
N ALA A 202 3.50 3.12 15.08
CA ALA A 202 3.30 4.54 14.80
C ALA A 202 1.90 4.89 14.28
N ILE A 203 1.10 3.89 13.87
CA ILE A 203 -0.24 4.09 13.31
C ILE A 203 -1.30 3.72 14.37
N PRO A 204 -2.01 4.70 14.98
CA PRO A 204 -2.91 4.43 16.12
C PRO A 204 -4.06 3.46 15.81
N HIS A 205 -4.52 3.43 14.56
CA HIS A 205 -5.66 2.63 14.11
C HIS A 205 -5.28 1.39 13.31
N LEU A 206 -4.00 1.01 13.33
CA LEU A 206 -3.56 -0.21 12.71
C LEU A 206 -3.70 -1.37 13.70
N ILE A 207 -4.84 -2.03 13.64
CA ILE A 207 -5.16 -3.21 14.45
C ILE A 207 -5.11 -4.44 13.54
N PRO A 208 -4.15 -5.37 13.73
CA PRO A 208 -4.07 -6.56 12.88
C PRO A 208 -5.31 -7.45 12.98
N ALA A 209 -5.84 -7.89 11.83
CA ALA A 209 -6.91 -8.88 11.80
C ALA A 209 -6.42 -10.22 12.35
N GLN A 210 -7.26 -10.89 13.15
CA GLN A 210 -6.99 -12.20 13.75
C GLN A 210 -7.98 -13.27 13.26
N THR A 211 -9.16 -12.84 12.82
CA THR A 211 -10.25 -13.72 12.37
C THR A 211 -10.94 -13.18 11.11
N ALA A 212 -11.83 -13.99 10.54
CA ALA A 212 -12.58 -13.61 9.34
C ALA A 212 -13.54 -12.42 9.57
N ASP A 213 -13.96 -12.18 10.81
CA ASP A 213 -15.09 -11.29 11.10
C ASP A 213 -14.77 -10.15 12.07
N ASP A 214 -13.49 -9.92 12.40
CA ASP A 214 -13.06 -8.75 13.18
C ASP A 214 -13.42 -7.45 12.46
N LEU A 215 -13.74 -6.41 13.21
CA LEU A 215 -14.12 -5.10 12.69
C LEU A 215 -13.11 -4.02 13.10
N GLY A 216 -12.93 -3.00 12.26
CA GLY A 216 -11.97 -1.93 12.49
C GLY A 216 -10.51 -2.40 12.38
N VAL A 217 -10.24 -3.50 11.71
CA VAL A 217 -8.91 -4.14 11.62
C VAL A 217 -8.23 -3.89 10.28
N THR A 218 -6.93 -4.17 10.24
CA THR A 218 -6.11 -4.15 9.02
C THR A 218 -5.78 -5.57 8.58
N ILE A 219 -6.14 -5.89 7.35
CA ILE A 219 -5.78 -7.10 6.62
C ILE A 219 -4.54 -6.80 5.79
N CYS A 220 -3.50 -7.61 5.94
CA CYS A 220 -2.27 -7.50 5.15
C CYS A 220 -1.75 -8.88 4.82
N TYR A 221 -1.19 -9.05 3.65
CA TYR A 221 -0.44 -10.23 3.22
C TYR A 221 0.39 -9.93 1.97
N ASN A 222 1.45 -10.71 1.78
CA ASN A 222 2.27 -10.80 0.58
C ASN A 222 2.41 -12.27 0.21
N SER A 223 2.50 -12.59 -1.08
CA SER A 223 2.50 -13.97 -1.56
C SER A 223 3.70 -14.31 -2.44
N ALA A 224 4.20 -15.52 -2.29
CA ALA A 224 5.25 -16.10 -3.12
C ALA A 224 5.02 -17.61 -3.25
N LYS A 225 5.61 -18.26 -4.26
CA LYS A 225 5.59 -19.72 -4.39
C LYS A 225 6.39 -20.39 -3.26
N ASN A 226 7.48 -19.77 -2.85
CA ASN A 226 8.37 -20.22 -1.77
C ASN A 226 9.29 -19.07 -1.32
N ALA A 227 10.19 -19.34 -0.38
CA ALA A 227 11.13 -18.35 0.14
C ALA A 227 12.06 -17.72 -0.92
N ALA A 228 12.36 -18.43 -2.01
CA ALA A 228 13.18 -17.86 -3.09
C ALA A 228 12.43 -16.74 -3.86
N GLY A 229 11.11 -16.73 -3.84
CA GLY A 229 10.26 -15.71 -4.47
C GLY A 229 10.03 -14.45 -3.62
N THR A 230 10.52 -14.36 -2.38
CA THR A 230 10.38 -13.13 -1.57
C THR A 230 11.25 -12.00 -2.15
N ILE A 231 10.82 -10.76 -2.03
CA ILE A 231 11.53 -9.59 -2.52
C ILE A 231 11.71 -8.54 -1.42
N PRO A 232 12.86 -7.83 -1.37
CA PRO A 232 13.24 -7.00 -0.21
C PRO A 232 12.24 -5.91 0.17
N ILE A 233 11.52 -5.33 -0.78
CA ILE A 233 10.55 -4.27 -0.52
C ILE A 233 9.38 -4.73 0.37
N PHE A 234 9.15 -6.05 0.46
CA PHE A 234 8.10 -6.64 1.30
C PHE A 234 8.64 -7.38 2.51
N ASP A 235 9.95 -7.34 2.74
CA ASP A 235 10.57 -7.92 3.93
C ASP A 235 10.19 -7.14 5.21
N ASN A 236 10.48 -7.74 6.37
CA ASN A 236 10.19 -7.16 7.69
C ASN A 236 8.69 -6.91 7.98
N ASN A 237 7.79 -7.50 7.22
CA ASN A 237 6.36 -7.43 7.51
C ASN A 237 6.06 -8.13 8.84
N THR A 238 5.32 -7.45 9.73
CA THR A 238 4.97 -7.97 11.06
C THR A 238 3.49 -8.32 11.20
N ILE A 239 2.70 -8.06 10.16
CA ILE A 239 1.26 -8.26 10.15
C ILE A 239 0.90 -9.08 8.92
N ALA A 240 0.33 -10.26 9.13
CA ALA A 240 -0.21 -11.04 8.03
C ALA A 240 -1.35 -11.96 8.49
N ILE A 241 -2.29 -12.18 7.60
CA ILE A 241 -3.38 -13.15 7.78
C ILE A 241 -3.56 -13.92 6.45
N ASN A 242 -3.79 -15.22 6.54
CA ASN A 242 -4.07 -16.03 5.36
C ASN A 242 -5.52 -15.80 4.90
N PRO A 243 -5.76 -15.19 3.73
CA PRO A 243 -7.12 -14.87 3.27
C PRO A 243 -7.94 -16.10 2.91
N VAL A 244 -7.35 -17.30 2.82
CA VAL A 244 -8.07 -18.53 2.49
C VAL A 244 -8.82 -19.09 3.70
N ASN A 245 -8.19 -19.07 4.89
CA ASN A 245 -8.78 -19.56 6.13
C ASN A 245 -8.95 -18.51 7.22
N TRP A 246 -8.51 -17.28 6.96
CA TRP A 246 -8.55 -16.12 7.89
C TRP A 246 -7.86 -16.42 9.23
N ARG A 247 -6.70 -17.08 9.17
CA ARG A 247 -5.88 -17.44 10.34
C ARG A 247 -4.48 -16.82 10.27
N THR A 248 -3.89 -16.65 11.45
CA THR A 248 -2.54 -16.10 11.63
C THR A 248 -1.54 -17.12 12.19
N ASP A 249 -1.97 -18.37 12.43
CA ASP A 249 -1.19 -19.41 13.13
C ASP A 249 -0.36 -20.31 12.20
N GLY A 250 -0.37 -20.05 10.89
CA GLY A 250 0.38 -20.85 9.92
C GLY A 250 -0.31 -22.16 9.50
N GLN A 251 -1.56 -22.37 9.89
CA GLN A 251 -2.30 -23.54 9.40
C GLN A 251 -2.49 -23.46 7.89
N GLU A 252 -2.21 -24.55 7.21
CA GLU A 252 -2.43 -24.69 5.76
C GLU A 252 -3.91 -24.61 5.40
N ALA A 253 -4.18 -24.07 4.22
CA ALA A 253 -5.51 -23.99 3.66
C ALA A 253 -5.48 -24.35 2.17
N THR A 254 -6.53 -25.03 1.70
CA THR A 254 -6.69 -25.35 0.28
C THR A 254 -7.41 -24.21 -0.43
N LEU A 255 -6.77 -23.66 -1.46
CA LEU A 255 -7.36 -22.69 -2.37
C LEU A 255 -7.69 -23.37 -3.71
N ILE A 256 -8.94 -23.26 -4.12
CA ILE A 256 -9.38 -23.69 -5.44
C ILE A 256 -9.73 -22.43 -6.22
N THR A 257 -9.05 -22.19 -7.34
CA THR A 257 -9.37 -21.08 -8.23
C THR A 257 -10.27 -21.54 -9.36
N GLU A 258 -11.23 -20.72 -9.71
CA GLU A 258 -12.04 -20.91 -10.91
C GLU A 258 -11.56 -19.93 -12.00
N PRO A 259 -11.69 -20.30 -13.29
CA PRO A 259 -11.41 -19.38 -14.38
C PRO A 259 -12.15 -18.07 -14.20
N SER A 260 -11.46 -16.95 -14.39
CA SER A 260 -12.06 -15.62 -14.29
C SER A 260 -12.15 -14.97 -15.66
N PRO A 261 -13.32 -14.44 -16.06
CA PRO A 261 -13.44 -13.63 -17.26
C PRO A 261 -12.80 -12.25 -17.11
N ALA A 262 -12.44 -11.86 -15.88
CA ALA A 262 -11.79 -10.58 -15.62
C ALA A 262 -10.30 -10.69 -15.95
N LYS A 263 -9.94 -10.32 -17.17
CA LYS A 263 -8.53 -10.07 -17.52
C LYS A 263 -8.09 -8.78 -16.81
N PRO A 264 -6.97 -8.77 -16.05
CA PRO A 264 -5.82 -8.17 -16.72
C PRO A 264 -4.65 -9.12 -16.88
N LEU A 265 -4.60 -10.25 -16.23
CA LEU A 265 -3.39 -11.06 -16.13
C LEU A 265 -3.56 -12.50 -16.67
N GLY A 266 -4.37 -12.68 -17.71
CA GLY A 266 -4.54 -13.96 -18.39
C GLY A 266 -5.70 -14.82 -17.86
N GLU A 267 -5.97 -15.92 -18.54
CA GLU A 267 -6.96 -16.90 -18.12
C GLU A 267 -6.38 -17.67 -16.93
N GLN A 268 -6.95 -17.48 -15.76
CA GLN A 268 -6.63 -18.36 -14.64
C GLN A 268 -7.29 -19.72 -14.90
N LYS A 269 -6.48 -20.75 -14.89
CA LYS A 269 -6.98 -22.11 -14.91
C LYS A 269 -7.60 -22.47 -13.58
N LYS A 270 -8.45 -23.49 -13.57
CA LYS A 270 -8.87 -24.11 -12.31
C LYS A 270 -7.67 -24.84 -11.72
N ASP A 271 -7.14 -24.32 -10.64
CA ASP A 271 -6.02 -24.90 -9.91
C ASP A 271 -6.43 -25.21 -8.48
N THR A 272 -5.85 -26.26 -7.93
CA THR A 272 -5.93 -26.57 -6.50
C THR A 272 -4.56 -26.31 -5.89
N MET A 273 -4.52 -25.37 -4.97
CA MET A 273 -3.27 -24.90 -4.35
C MET A 273 -3.34 -25.05 -2.84
N THR A 274 -2.19 -25.19 -2.21
CA THR A 274 -2.04 -25.07 -0.76
C THR A 274 -1.46 -23.72 -0.43
N VAL A 275 -2.10 -22.99 0.48
CA VAL A 275 -1.66 -21.68 0.95
C VAL A 275 -1.35 -21.75 2.43
N LYS A 276 -0.11 -21.39 2.80
CA LYS A 276 0.38 -21.41 4.17
C LYS A 276 1.02 -20.08 4.54
N LEU A 277 0.61 -19.50 5.65
CA LEU A 277 1.32 -18.37 6.23
C LEU A 277 2.61 -18.85 6.91
N ASP A 278 3.75 -18.45 6.39
CA ASP A 278 5.02 -18.62 7.06
C ASP A 278 5.16 -17.58 8.18
N ARG A 279 5.20 -18.02 9.42
CA ARG A 279 5.22 -17.14 10.61
C ARG A 279 6.59 -16.49 10.86
N HIS A 280 7.62 -16.91 10.13
CA HIS A 280 8.95 -16.32 10.25
C HIS A 280 9.09 -15.09 9.36
N THR A 281 8.60 -15.20 8.13
CA THR A 281 8.68 -14.13 7.11
C THR A 281 7.40 -13.33 6.97
N ASN A 282 6.27 -13.84 7.49
CA ASN A 282 4.92 -13.31 7.26
C ASN A 282 4.52 -13.23 5.78
N TYR A 283 5.08 -14.12 4.95
CA TYR A 283 4.61 -14.36 3.58
C TYR A 283 3.62 -15.52 3.53
N LEU A 284 2.71 -15.47 2.58
CA LEU A 284 1.91 -16.61 2.17
C LEU A 284 2.71 -17.40 1.12
N PHE A 285 3.07 -18.64 1.43
CA PHE A 285 3.64 -19.55 0.44
C PHE A 285 2.52 -20.34 -0.21
N VAL A 286 2.53 -20.36 -1.56
CA VAL A 286 1.49 -20.93 -2.42
C VAL A 286 2.08 -22.08 -3.24
N GLU A 287 1.79 -23.29 -2.84
CA GLU A 287 2.19 -24.50 -3.56
C GLU A 287 1.10 -24.92 -4.55
N GLY A 288 1.52 -25.48 -5.69
CA GLY A 288 0.60 -25.94 -6.74
C GLY A 288 0.14 -24.86 -7.71
N PHE A 289 0.69 -23.65 -7.64
CA PHE A 289 0.42 -22.58 -8.61
C PHE A 289 1.05 -22.95 -9.97
N THR A 290 0.23 -23.15 -10.99
CA THR A 290 0.63 -23.64 -12.32
C THR A 290 0.46 -22.61 -13.44
N ASP A 291 -0.14 -21.45 -13.14
CA ASP A 291 -0.30 -20.39 -14.12
C ASP A 291 1.04 -19.65 -14.37
N GLN A 292 1.09 -18.89 -15.46
CA GLN A 292 2.28 -18.12 -15.82
C GLN A 292 2.66 -17.14 -14.71
N ASP A 293 3.95 -17.06 -14.41
CA ASP A 293 4.49 -16.04 -13.52
C ASP A 293 4.51 -14.68 -14.22
N TYR A 294 3.87 -13.71 -13.59
CA TYR A 294 3.97 -12.30 -13.97
C TYR A 294 4.85 -11.61 -12.95
N VAL A 295 6.12 -11.47 -13.29
CA VAL A 295 7.11 -10.86 -12.42
C VAL A 295 6.97 -9.35 -12.49
N LEU A 296 6.97 -8.68 -11.33
CA LEU A 296 7.01 -7.22 -11.29
C LEU A 296 8.20 -6.69 -12.08
N PRO A 297 8.00 -5.77 -13.01
CA PRO A 297 9.12 -5.14 -13.70
C PRO A 297 10.12 -4.53 -12.71
N LEU A 298 11.40 -4.62 -13.00
CA LEU A 298 12.52 -3.98 -12.29
C LEU A 298 12.84 -4.55 -10.89
N ILE A 299 11.85 -4.88 -10.08
CA ILE A 299 12.04 -5.27 -8.67
C ILE A 299 11.58 -6.68 -8.35
N GLY A 300 10.81 -7.30 -9.24
CA GLY A 300 10.29 -8.64 -9.03
C GLY A 300 11.32 -9.73 -9.26
N LYS A 301 11.00 -10.93 -8.87
CA LYS A 301 11.79 -12.13 -9.08
C LYS A 301 10.89 -13.35 -9.28
N ASP A 302 11.41 -14.39 -9.90
CA ASP A 302 10.67 -15.62 -10.16
C ASP A 302 10.09 -16.21 -8.88
N GLY A 303 8.86 -16.68 -8.97
CA GLY A 303 8.13 -17.21 -7.83
C GLY A 303 7.49 -16.16 -6.92
N ASN A 304 7.70 -14.85 -7.15
CA ASN A 304 6.93 -13.82 -6.47
C ASN A 304 5.53 -13.73 -7.10
N LEU A 305 4.49 -13.65 -6.26
CA LEU A 305 3.10 -13.62 -6.69
C LEU A 305 2.43 -12.26 -6.44
N HIS A 306 3.22 -11.21 -6.18
CA HIS A 306 2.67 -9.89 -5.87
C HIS A 306 1.65 -9.40 -6.91
N THR A 307 1.92 -9.56 -8.21
CA THR A 307 0.99 -9.16 -9.27
C THR A 307 -0.32 -9.96 -9.31
N ARG A 308 -0.46 -10.97 -8.46
CA ARG A 308 -1.61 -11.88 -8.40
C ARG A 308 -2.46 -11.76 -7.13
N GLU A 309 -2.01 -11.04 -6.13
CA GLU A 309 -2.55 -11.15 -4.76
C GLU A 309 -4.04 -10.84 -4.65
N ILE A 310 -4.57 -9.82 -5.32
CA ILE A 310 -6.01 -9.58 -5.35
C ILE A 310 -6.73 -10.64 -6.19
N TRP A 311 -6.18 -10.96 -7.35
CA TRP A 311 -6.82 -11.84 -8.34
C TRP A 311 -6.84 -13.29 -7.88
N LEU A 312 -5.78 -13.73 -7.22
CA LEU A 312 -5.65 -15.08 -6.68
C LEU A 312 -6.67 -15.36 -5.58
N TYR A 313 -6.86 -14.39 -4.67
CA TYR A 313 -7.76 -14.53 -3.52
C TYR A 313 -9.10 -13.80 -3.69
N ARG A 314 -9.49 -13.49 -4.93
CA ARG A 314 -10.67 -12.66 -5.23
C ARG A 314 -11.96 -13.12 -4.54
N GLN A 315 -12.25 -14.43 -4.56
CA GLN A 315 -13.46 -14.98 -3.95
C GLN A 315 -13.42 -14.83 -2.43
N GLN A 316 -12.28 -15.15 -1.83
CA GLN A 316 -12.08 -15.06 -0.38
C GLN A 316 -12.17 -13.60 0.10
N LEU A 317 -11.63 -12.68 -0.68
CA LEU A 317 -11.74 -11.24 -0.39
C LEU A 317 -13.18 -10.76 -0.53
N HIS A 318 -13.87 -11.12 -1.62
CA HIS A 318 -15.29 -10.80 -1.85
C HIS A 318 -16.16 -11.25 -0.68
N ASP A 319 -16.07 -12.54 -0.31
CA ASP A 319 -16.88 -13.12 0.75
C ASP A 319 -16.57 -12.50 2.11
N ASN A 320 -15.31 -12.19 2.37
CA ASN A 320 -14.89 -11.55 3.61
C ASN A 320 -15.36 -10.10 3.71
N ILE A 321 -15.29 -9.33 2.63
CA ILE A 321 -15.84 -7.97 2.56
C ILE A 321 -17.33 -7.99 2.87
N ALA A 322 -18.08 -8.90 2.25
CA ALA A 322 -19.51 -9.06 2.51
C ALA A 322 -19.80 -9.44 3.97
N LEU A 323 -19.04 -10.40 4.54
CA LEU A 323 -19.19 -10.85 5.92
C LEU A 323 -18.96 -9.70 6.93
N ARG A 324 -17.82 -8.99 6.80
CA ARG A 324 -17.47 -7.89 7.70
C ARG A 324 -18.49 -6.74 7.59
N THR A 325 -18.94 -6.43 6.38
CA THR A 325 -19.95 -5.39 6.14
C THR A 325 -21.28 -5.75 6.81
N ALA A 326 -21.76 -6.97 6.60
CA ALA A 326 -23.01 -7.42 7.22
C ALA A 326 -22.94 -7.36 8.77
N ARG A 327 -21.81 -7.82 9.34
CA ARG A 327 -21.57 -7.76 10.79
C ARG A 327 -21.55 -6.32 11.32
N PHE A 328 -20.85 -5.42 10.62
CA PHE A 328 -20.78 -4.01 11.02
C PHE A 328 -22.16 -3.35 11.03
N LEU A 329 -22.93 -3.51 9.96
CA LEU A 329 -24.28 -2.96 9.84
C LEU A 329 -25.24 -3.52 10.91
N ALA A 330 -25.14 -4.81 11.22
CA ALA A 330 -25.91 -5.43 12.31
C ALA A 330 -25.58 -4.84 13.68
N THR A 331 -24.31 -4.53 13.93
CA THR A 331 -23.86 -3.92 15.19
C THR A 331 -24.45 -2.50 15.35
N ARG A 332 -24.42 -1.68 14.29
CA ARG A 332 -24.99 -0.32 14.28
C ARG A 332 -26.50 -0.33 14.54
N LYS A 333 -27.25 -1.24 13.91
CA LYS A 333 -28.71 -1.37 14.14
C LYS A 333 -29.06 -1.70 15.58
N ARG A 334 -28.22 -2.47 16.28
CA ARG A 334 -28.42 -2.76 17.73
C ARG A 334 -28.17 -1.53 18.61
N THR A 335 -27.16 -0.73 18.29
CA THR A 335 -26.80 0.47 19.07
C THR A 335 -27.84 1.58 18.90
N SER A 336 -28.44 1.71 17.71
CA SER A 336 -29.48 2.72 17.45
C SER A 336 -30.86 2.39 18.03
N ARG A 337 -31.09 1.15 18.54
CA ARG A 337 -32.34 0.71 19.19
C ARG A 337 -32.28 0.77 20.71
N LYS A 338 -31.12 1.09 21.27
CA LYS A 338 -30.95 1.36 22.71
C LYS A 338 -30.91 2.84 22.98
#